data_4c123e0c8f4c666d5b58c7e46e6d6519
#
_entry.id   4c123e0c8f4c666d5b58c7e46e6d6519
#
_cell.length_a   1.000
_cell.length_b   1.000
_cell.length_c   1.000
_cell.angle_alpha   90.00
_cell.angle_beta   90.00
_cell.angle_gamma   90.00
#
_symmetry.space_group_name_H-M   'P 1'
#
loop_
_entity.id
_entity.type
_entity.pdbx_description
1 polymer ?
#
loop_
_entity_poly.entity_id
_entity_poly.type
_entity_poly.pdbx_seq_one_letter_code
_entity_poly.pdbx_strand_id
1 'polypeptide(L)'
;MPSITSAAKDIRKVIIASSVGTLIEWYDFYIFGSLATVIAGQFFPRTNPVAALLSTLATFAAGFVVRPFGALVFGRLGDLIGRKYTFLLTLVIMGGSTFAIGLVPGYQRIGFAAPLIVLLLRLLQGLALGGEYGGAATYVAEHSPDHRRGFFTSWIQATATVGLFVSLGVILVTRRILDPDPARSIEKFNDQGWRIPFLLSIVLVIISVYIRLKMKESPLFQKLKTEGKLAVNPLKESFGRKANLKIVLLALFGATMGQGVVFYTGQFYAQSFLENVCKLDFDQSKTMLLVAILLATPFFVVFGSWSDRVGRKWIMLAGMLLAILTYPFLFRQLLTIPGTEGRTELTAQKEIRSTVAFIGKSKDIIHTSNTLSHYDGGLLVTETQKDTVYASGKAAGKPLITTTRTVSGIDYWKMTGILFLMVFYVTMVYGPIAAFLVELFPTRIRYTSMSLPYHIGNGIFGGMTPFIATLLTTIYTGNKLVGLWYPIGVVAVSLVIGIIYIPSKPRQAAFDH
;
A
#
# COMPACT_ATOMS: atom_id res chain seq x y z
N MET A 1 13.98 -7.36 -41.37
CA MET A 1 13.91 -7.78 -39.94
C MET A 1 14.53 -6.67 -39.11
N PRO A 2 13.85 -6.08 -38.12
CA PRO A 2 14.50 -5.11 -37.25
C PRO A 2 15.61 -5.81 -36.47
N SER A 3 16.77 -5.18 -36.35
CA SER A 3 17.94 -5.73 -35.66
C SER A 3 17.58 -6.01 -34.19
N ILE A 4 18.12 -7.08 -33.60
CA ILE A 4 17.92 -7.50 -32.20
C ILE A 4 18.17 -6.34 -31.22
N THR A 5 19.08 -5.42 -31.58
CA THR A 5 19.38 -4.19 -30.81
C THR A 5 18.23 -3.15 -30.84
N SER A 6 17.45 -3.05 -31.92
CA SER A 6 16.28 -2.15 -32.02
C SER A 6 15.13 -2.66 -31.17
N ALA A 7 14.81 -3.94 -31.22
CA ALA A 7 13.75 -4.56 -30.41
C ALA A 7 14.04 -4.46 -28.90
N ALA A 8 15.29 -4.63 -28.48
CA ALA A 8 15.70 -4.51 -27.08
C ALA A 8 15.61 -3.05 -26.56
N LYS A 9 15.92 -2.04 -27.41
CA LYS A 9 15.76 -0.62 -27.07
C LYS A 9 14.29 -0.25 -26.92
N ASP A 10 13.41 -0.79 -27.75
CA ASP A 10 11.97 -0.48 -27.70
C ASP A 10 11.32 -1.11 -26.46
N ILE A 11 11.68 -2.34 -26.09
CA ILE A 11 11.21 -2.98 -24.83
C ILE A 11 11.62 -2.16 -23.59
N ARG A 12 12.88 -1.66 -23.53
CA ARG A 12 13.32 -0.83 -22.40
C ARG A 12 12.50 0.46 -22.27
N LYS A 13 12.23 1.16 -23.37
CA LYS A 13 11.40 2.38 -23.35
C LYS A 13 9.99 2.10 -22.86
N VAL A 14 9.41 1.01 -23.31
CA VAL A 14 8.07 0.56 -22.89
C VAL A 14 8.02 0.25 -21.40
N ILE A 15 8.99 -0.49 -20.87
CA ILE A 15 9.08 -0.82 -19.45
C ILE A 15 9.24 0.45 -18.62
N ILE A 16 10.17 1.33 -18.98
CA ILE A 16 10.40 2.59 -18.25
C ILE A 16 9.13 3.45 -18.25
N ALA A 17 8.49 3.65 -19.38
CA ALA A 17 7.28 4.47 -19.48
C ALA A 17 6.11 3.87 -18.67
N SER A 18 5.90 2.55 -18.76
CA SER A 18 4.88 1.85 -17.95
C SER A 18 5.22 1.90 -16.47
N SER A 19 6.48 1.64 -16.10
CA SER A 19 6.94 1.64 -14.71
C SER A 19 6.82 3.01 -14.04
N VAL A 20 7.22 4.09 -14.71
CA VAL A 20 7.09 5.45 -14.16
C VAL A 20 5.63 5.83 -13.98
N GLY A 21 4.76 5.53 -14.94
CA GLY A 21 3.32 5.77 -14.82
C GLY A 21 2.73 5.03 -13.62
N THR A 22 2.96 3.72 -13.53
CA THR A 22 2.47 2.88 -12.44
C THR A 22 3.05 3.31 -11.07
N LEU A 23 4.31 3.76 -11.01
CA LEU A 23 4.91 4.28 -9.78
C LEU A 23 4.14 5.50 -9.26
N ILE A 24 3.83 6.46 -10.16
CA ILE A 24 3.09 7.68 -9.79
C ILE A 24 1.70 7.33 -9.25
N GLU A 25 1.02 6.38 -9.88
CA GLU A 25 -0.29 5.91 -9.45
C GLU A 25 -0.26 5.25 -8.06
N TRP A 26 0.74 4.43 -7.81
CA TRP A 26 0.92 3.82 -6.50
C TRP A 26 1.31 4.85 -5.43
N TYR A 27 2.13 5.85 -5.77
CA TYR A 27 2.39 6.99 -4.90
C TYR A 27 1.08 7.66 -4.48
N ASP A 28 0.26 8.06 -5.45
CA ASP A 28 -1.00 8.76 -5.24
C ASP A 28 -1.97 7.95 -4.38
N PHE A 29 -1.95 6.65 -4.51
CA PHE A 29 -2.81 5.79 -3.72
C PHE A 29 -2.29 5.55 -2.30
N TYR A 30 -0.98 5.35 -2.16
CA TYR A 30 -0.38 4.97 -0.87
C TYR A 30 -0.14 6.13 0.07
N ILE A 31 -0.02 7.36 -0.43
CA ILE A 31 0.19 8.53 0.43
C ILE A 31 -0.89 8.64 1.52
N PHE A 32 -2.13 8.29 1.20
CA PHE A 32 -3.23 8.29 2.17
C PHE A 32 -3.03 7.25 3.29
N GLY A 33 -2.68 6.03 2.93
CA GLY A 33 -2.41 4.96 3.90
C GLY A 33 -1.19 5.27 4.78
N SER A 34 -0.14 5.86 4.19
CA SER A 34 1.08 6.26 4.91
C SER A 34 0.85 7.41 5.90
N LEU A 35 -0.21 8.20 5.70
CA LEU A 35 -0.61 9.30 6.57
C LEU A 35 -1.89 9.00 7.37
N ALA A 36 -2.28 7.73 7.52
CA ALA A 36 -3.56 7.37 8.13
C ALA A 36 -3.75 7.95 9.53
N THR A 37 -2.71 8.00 10.37
CA THR A 37 -2.76 8.58 11.72
C THR A 37 -2.97 10.09 11.69
N VAL A 38 -2.34 10.80 10.75
CA VAL A 38 -2.51 12.25 10.57
C VAL A 38 -3.90 12.56 10.03
N ILE A 39 -4.34 11.83 9.01
CA ILE A 39 -5.66 11.98 8.37
C ILE A 39 -6.79 11.73 9.36
N ALA A 40 -6.63 10.75 10.27
CA ALA A 40 -7.58 10.49 11.34
C ALA A 40 -7.84 11.75 12.19
N GLY A 41 -6.79 12.47 12.57
CA GLY A 41 -6.88 13.71 13.34
C GLY A 41 -7.42 14.92 12.56
N GLN A 42 -7.38 14.89 11.23
CA GLN A 42 -7.82 16.01 10.37
C GLN A 42 -9.28 15.90 9.94
N PHE A 43 -9.74 14.72 9.59
CA PHE A 43 -11.04 14.52 8.94
C PHE A 43 -12.09 13.83 9.81
N PHE A 44 -11.71 13.35 11.00
CA PHE A 44 -12.64 12.67 11.90
C PHE A 44 -12.70 13.35 13.27
N PRO A 45 -13.79 13.13 14.05
CA PRO A 45 -13.92 13.70 15.39
C PRO A 45 -12.76 13.27 16.30
N ARG A 46 -12.18 14.24 17.00
CA ARG A 46 -11.06 13.98 17.94
C ARG A 46 -11.50 13.40 19.29
N THR A 47 -12.81 13.27 19.51
CA THR A 47 -13.39 12.73 20.76
C THR A 47 -13.03 11.27 21.00
N ASN A 48 -12.81 10.49 19.92
CA ASN A 48 -12.37 9.10 20.00
C ASN A 48 -11.27 8.82 18.96
N PRO A 49 -9.98 8.92 19.33
CA PRO A 49 -8.86 8.73 18.41
C PRO A 49 -8.82 7.34 17.76
N VAL A 50 -9.25 6.30 18.49
CA VAL A 50 -9.30 4.93 17.98
C VAL A 50 -10.35 4.79 16.88
N ALA A 51 -11.55 5.32 17.13
CA ALA A 51 -12.62 5.33 16.12
C ALA A 51 -12.21 6.15 14.89
N ALA A 52 -11.54 7.29 15.07
CA ALA A 52 -11.02 8.11 13.99
C ALA A 52 -9.99 7.34 13.12
N LEU A 53 -9.05 6.63 13.75
CA LEU A 53 -8.08 5.79 13.04
C LEU A 53 -8.77 4.65 12.27
N LEU A 54 -9.69 3.93 12.91
CA LEU A 54 -10.44 2.85 12.27
C LEU A 54 -11.26 3.36 11.08
N SER A 55 -11.90 4.51 11.21
CA SER A 55 -12.67 5.15 10.13
C SER A 55 -11.75 5.57 8.97
N THR A 56 -10.54 6.03 9.26
CA THR A 56 -9.54 6.36 8.23
C THR A 56 -9.08 5.10 7.50
N LEU A 57 -8.79 4.03 8.22
CA LEU A 57 -8.40 2.75 7.61
C LEU A 57 -9.56 2.11 6.83
N ALA A 58 -10.81 2.26 7.29
CA ALA A 58 -11.99 1.84 6.54
C ALA A 58 -12.16 2.65 5.24
N THR A 59 -11.92 3.96 5.29
CA THR A 59 -11.92 4.84 4.11
C THR A 59 -10.83 4.45 3.12
N PHE A 60 -9.64 4.09 3.61
CA PHE A 60 -8.57 3.53 2.79
C PHE A 60 -9.00 2.21 2.14
N ALA A 61 -9.56 1.29 2.92
CA ALA A 61 -10.06 0.00 2.45
C ALA A 61 -11.20 0.14 1.42
N ALA A 62 -12.11 1.10 1.60
CA ALA A 62 -13.21 1.35 0.66
C ALA A 62 -12.71 1.66 -0.75
N GLY A 63 -11.62 2.41 -0.89
CA GLY A 63 -10.96 2.63 -2.18
C GLY A 63 -10.48 1.35 -2.86
N PHE A 64 -10.16 0.31 -2.09
CA PHE A 64 -9.79 -0.99 -2.65
C PHE A 64 -11.00 -1.84 -3.04
N VAL A 65 -12.06 -1.81 -2.23
CA VAL A 65 -13.27 -2.63 -2.46
C VAL A 65 -13.95 -2.27 -3.77
N VAL A 66 -13.84 -1.04 -4.24
CA VAL A 66 -14.45 -0.60 -5.52
C VAL A 66 -13.60 -0.90 -6.75
N ARG A 67 -12.33 -1.33 -6.61
CA ARG A 67 -11.45 -1.65 -7.75
C ARG A 67 -12.02 -2.68 -8.74
N PRO A 68 -12.65 -3.79 -8.32
CA PRO A 68 -13.26 -4.72 -9.25
C PRO A 68 -14.31 -4.07 -10.16
N PHE A 69 -15.09 -3.13 -9.62
CA PHE A 69 -16.07 -2.37 -10.41
C PHE A 69 -15.36 -1.43 -11.40
N GLY A 70 -14.27 -0.78 -10.98
CA GLY A 70 -13.41 0.00 -11.85
C GLY A 70 -12.85 -0.83 -13.01
N ALA A 71 -12.38 -2.05 -12.74
CA ALA A 71 -11.93 -2.98 -13.77
C ALA A 71 -13.01 -3.30 -14.82
N LEU A 72 -14.26 -3.45 -14.38
CA LEU A 72 -15.40 -3.69 -15.29
C LEU A 72 -15.73 -2.45 -16.14
N VAL A 73 -15.78 -1.26 -15.51
CA VAL A 73 -16.15 0.00 -16.18
C VAL A 73 -15.05 0.43 -17.16
N PHE A 74 -13.82 0.57 -16.67
CA PHE A 74 -12.71 1.06 -17.49
C PHE A 74 -12.17 0.00 -18.45
N GLY A 75 -12.29 -1.29 -18.11
CA GLY A 75 -11.98 -2.37 -19.03
C GLY A 75 -12.85 -2.32 -20.28
N ARG A 76 -14.18 -2.15 -20.11
CA ARG A 76 -15.13 -1.98 -21.22
C ARG A 76 -14.85 -0.70 -22.03
N LEU A 77 -14.59 0.41 -21.34
CA LEU A 77 -14.21 1.67 -22.00
C LEU A 77 -12.94 1.50 -22.84
N GLY A 78 -11.92 0.82 -22.32
CA GLY A 78 -10.67 0.55 -23.03
C GLY A 78 -10.85 -0.29 -24.29
N ASP A 79 -11.79 -1.23 -24.26
CA ASP A 79 -12.13 -2.04 -25.44
C ASP A 79 -12.95 -1.26 -26.48
N LEU A 80 -13.72 -0.23 -26.07
CA LEU A 80 -14.56 0.58 -26.97
C LEU A 80 -13.80 1.77 -27.57
N ILE A 81 -13.09 2.57 -26.75
CA ILE A 81 -12.48 3.83 -27.18
C ILE A 81 -10.96 3.76 -27.34
N GLY A 82 -10.33 2.67 -26.92
CA GLY A 82 -8.90 2.44 -26.94
C GLY A 82 -8.24 2.56 -25.57
N ARG A 83 -7.17 1.79 -25.40
CA ARG A 83 -6.47 1.66 -24.10
C ARG A 83 -5.78 2.95 -23.67
N LYS A 84 -5.18 3.69 -24.61
CA LYS A 84 -4.51 4.95 -24.36
C LYS A 84 -5.42 6.00 -23.72
N TYR A 85 -6.64 6.18 -24.27
CA TYR A 85 -7.58 7.18 -23.75
C TYR A 85 -8.14 6.78 -22.38
N THR A 86 -8.41 5.49 -22.18
CA THR A 86 -8.86 4.97 -20.89
C THR A 86 -7.81 5.19 -19.82
N PHE A 87 -6.52 4.91 -20.12
CA PHE A 87 -5.41 5.19 -19.21
C PHE A 87 -5.25 6.67 -18.86
N LEU A 88 -5.43 7.57 -19.82
CA LEU A 88 -5.40 9.01 -19.56
C LEU A 88 -6.54 9.42 -18.61
N LEU A 89 -7.75 8.89 -18.85
CA LEU A 89 -8.91 9.20 -18.02
C LEU A 89 -8.73 8.70 -16.57
N THR A 90 -8.31 7.45 -16.39
CA THR A 90 -8.08 6.87 -15.06
C THR A 90 -7.00 7.62 -14.29
N LEU A 91 -5.91 8.00 -14.96
CA LEU A 91 -4.83 8.77 -14.37
C LEU A 91 -5.30 10.15 -13.88
N VAL A 92 -6.05 10.89 -14.72
CA VAL A 92 -6.57 12.21 -14.34
C VAL A 92 -7.55 12.11 -13.16
N ILE A 93 -8.43 11.10 -13.17
CA ILE A 93 -9.36 10.86 -12.06
C ILE A 93 -8.57 10.56 -10.78
N MET A 94 -7.57 9.69 -10.86
CA MET A 94 -6.79 9.27 -9.70
C MET A 94 -5.97 10.41 -9.10
N GLY A 95 -5.12 11.04 -9.89
CA GLY A 95 -4.27 12.11 -9.40
C GLY A 95 -5.05 13.38 -9.07
N GLY A 96 -6.11 13.70 -9.83
CA GLY A 96 -7.03 14.80 -9.51
C GLY A 96 -7.74 14.58 -8.17
N SER A 97 -8.16 13.34 -7.87
CA SER A 97 -8.74 12.99 -6.56
C SER A 97 -7.71 13.09 -5.44
N THR A 98 -6.45 12.66 -5.67
CA THR A 98 -5.36 12.81 -4.69
C THR A 98 -5.09 14.28 -4.38
N PHE A 99 -4.94 15.08 -5.41
CA PHE A 99 -4.76 16.54 -5.27
C PHE A 99 -5.93 17.17 -4.51
N ALA A 100 -7.16 16.80 -4.86
CA ALA A 100 -8.37 17.31 -4.20
C ALA A 100 -8.42 16.97 -2.70
N ILE A 101 -7.96 15.79 -2.26
CA ILE A 101 -7.85 15.44 -0.84
C ILE A 101 -6.98 16.46 -0.10
N GLY A 102 -5.88 16.91 -0.71
CA GLY A 102 -5.01 17.96 -0.14
C GLY A 102 -5.71 19.30 0.07
N LEU A 103 -6.79 19.59 -0.67
CA LEU A 103 -7.55 20.83 -0.58
C LEU A 103 -8.77 20.74 0.37
N VAL A 104 -9.23 19.53 0.74
CA VAL A 104 -10.42 19.36 1.59
C VAL A 104 -10.19 20.04 2.95
N PRO A 105 -11.15 20.91 3.40
CA PRO A 105 -11.10 21.46 4.75
C PRO A 105 -11.27 20.36 5.81
N GLY A 106 -10.60 20.51 6.96
CA GLY A 106 -10.70 19.54 8.06
C GLY A 106 -12.08 19.52 8.73
N TYR A 107 -12.32 18.48 9.54
CA TYR A 107 -13.57 18.26 10.27
C TYR A 107 -14.01 19.47 11.11
N GLN A 108 -13.07 20.21 11.68
CA GLN A 108 -13.37 21.40 12.49
C GLN A 108 -14.03 22.54 11.70
N ARG A 109 -13.83 22.60 10.37
CA ARG A 109 -14.40 23.65 9.50
C ARG A 109 -15.73 23.27 8.87
N ILE A 110 -15.84 22.02 8.37
CA ILE A 110 -16.99 21.57 7.57
C ILE A 110 -17.72 20.35 8.17
N GLY A 111 -17.35 19.95 9.40
CA GLY A 111 -18.02 18.86 10.11
C GLY A 111 -18.02 17.55 9.35
N PHE A 112 -19.14 16.85 9.36
CA PHE A 112 -19.30 15.54 8.74
C PHE A 112 -19.12 15.52 7.21
N ALA A 113 -19.20 16.67 6.55
CA ALA A 113 -18.90 16.75 5.11
C ALA A 113 -17.43 16.40 4.80
N ALA A 114 -16.50 16.66 5.73
CA ALA A 114 -15.09 16.37 5.52
C ALA A 114 -14.81 14.87 5.26
N PRO A 115 -15.15 13.93 6.16
CA PRO A 115 -14.93 12.51 5.92
C PRO A 115 -15.74 12.00 4.73
N LEU A 116 -16.93 12.53 4.46
CA LEU A 116 -17.74 12.12 3.31
C LEU A 116 -17.07 12.48 1.98
N ILE A 117 -16.56 13.70 1.84
CA ILE A 117 -15.84 14.13 0.64
C ILE A 117 -14.58 13.27 0.44
N VAL A 118 -13.82 13.04 1.51
CA VAL A 118 -12.61 12.19 1.45
C VAL A 118 -12.97 10.76 1.04
N LEU A 119 -14.04 10.18 1.58
CA LEU A 119 -14.53 8.87 1.18
C LEU A 119 -14.88 8.83 -0.32
N LEU A 120 -15.64 9.81 -0.83
CA LEU A 120 -15.99 9.88 -2.25
C LEU A 120 -14.75 9.99 -3.15
N LEU A 121 -13.77 10.82 -2.76
CA LEU A 121 -12.51 10.93 -3.49
C LEU A 121 -11.72 9.60 -3.47
N ARG A 122 -11.73 8.88 -2.35
CA ARG A 122 -11.11 7.54 -2.25
C ARG A 122 -11.81 6.49 -3.11
N LEU A 123 -13.13 6.54 -3.20
CA LEU A 123 -13.89 5.66 -4.10
C LEU A 123 -13.54 5.94 -5.56
N LEU A 124 -13.43 7.23 -5.96
CA LEU A 124 -12.99 7.61 -7.31
C LEU A 124 -11.57 7.14 -7.63
N GLN A 125 -10.62 7.27 -6.68
CA GLN A 125 -9.27 6.74 -6.83
C GLN A 125 -9.28 5.22 -7.00
N GLY A 126 -10.07 4.51 -6.20
CA GLY A 126 -10.19 3.05 -6.28
C GLY A 126 -10.77 2.58 -7.61
N LEU A 127 -11.82 3.24 -8.10
CA LEU A 127 -12.40 2.95 -9.42
C LEU A 127 -11.36 3.14 -10.53
N ALA A 128 -10.63 4.28 -10.52
CA ALA A 128 -9.61 4.57 -11.52
C ALA A 128 -8.51 3.50 -11.54
N LEU A 129 -7.97 3.13 -10.38
CA LEU A 129 -6.89 2.14 -10.26
C LEU A 129 -7.32 0.73 -10.72
N GLY A 130 -8.63 0.41 -10.61
CA GLY A 130 -9.19 -0.86 -11.09
C GLY A 130 -9.04 -1.07 -12.60
N GLY A 131 -8.96 0.02 -13.38
CA GLY A 131 -8.84 -0.05 -14.83
C GLY A 131 -7.42 -0.25 -15.38
N GLU A 132 -6.38 -0.34 -14.57
CA GLU A 132 -5.02 -0.10 -15.06
C GLU A 132 -4.07 -1.30 -15.03
N TYR A 133 -4.02 -2.01 -13.93
CA TYR A 133 -3.03 -3.08 -13.71
C TYR A 133 -3.03 -4.18 -14.78
N GLY A 134 -4.21 -4.67 -15.16
CA GLY A 134 -4.33 -5.73 -16.16
C GLY A 134 -3.74 -5.33 -17.52
N GLY A 135 -3.89 -4.06 -17.91
CA GLY A 135 -3.32 -3.53 -19.14
C GLY A 135 -1.79 -3.48 -19.11
N ALA A 136 -1.20 -2.92 -18.04
CA ALA A 136 0.24 -2.78 -17.91
C ALA A 136 0.95 -4.15 -17.86
N ALA A 137 0.43 -5.07 -17.03
CA ALA A 137 0.99 -6.42 -16.90
C ALA A 137 0.92 -7.22 -18.20
N THR A 138 -0.24 -7.19 -18.87
CA THR A 138 -0.42 -7.86 -20.17
C THR A 138 0.47 -7.24 -21.24
N TYR A 139 0.56 -5.91 -21.29
CA TYR A 139 1.37 -5.19 -22.28
C TYR A 139 2.85 -5.57 -22.19
N VAL A 140 3.43 -5.57 -20.98
CA VAL A 140 4.84 -5.96 -20.79
C VAL A 140 5.05 -7.44 -21.04
N ALA A 141 4.14 -8.30 -20.57
CA ALA A 141 4.25 -9.75 -20.77
C ALA A 141 4.19 -10.17 -22.25
N GLU A 142 3.35 -9.49 -23.05
CA GLU A 142 3.18 -9.76 -24.49
C GLU A 142 4.37 -9.26 -25.34
N HIS A 143 5.13 -8.28 -24.84
CA HIS A 143 6.37 -7.84 -25.46
C HIS A 143 7.62 -8.61 -24.96
N SER A 144 7.45 -9.45 -23.95
CA SER A 144 8.55 -10.19 -23.33
C SER A 144 8.72 -11.57 -23.95
N PRO A 145 9.96 -12.07 -24.10
CA PRO A 145 10.20 -13.45 -24.49
C PRO A 145 9.58 -14.41 -23.48
N ASP A 146 8.97 -15.50 -23.95
CA ASP A 146 8.22 -16.46 -23.12
C ASP A 146 9.00 -17.00 -21.92
N HIS A 147 10.28 -17.29 -22.14
CA HIS A 147 11.18 -17.84 -21.11
C HIS A 147 11.70 -16.79 -20.12
N ARG A 148 11.35 -15.50 -20.26
CA ARG A 148 11.80 -14.40 -19.39
C ARG A 148 10.67 -13.48 -18.96
N ARG A 149 9.43 -13.93 -19.05
CA ARG A 149 8.25 -13.13 -18.65
C ARG A 149 8.31 -12.70 -17.18
N GLY A 150 8.74 -13.58 -16.28
CA GLY A 150 8.90 -13.27 -14.87
C GLY A 150 9.90 -12.14 -14.63
N PHE A 151 11.05 -12.18 -15.30
CA PHE A 151 12.04 -11.10 -15.22
C PHE A 151 11.46 -9.74 -15.65
N PHE A 152 10.80 -9.69 -16.82
CA PHE A 152 10.32 -8.42 -17.35
C PHE A 152 9.10 -7.88 -16.60
N THR A 153 8.16 -8.75 -16.20
CA THR A 153 6.95 -8.31 -15.49
C THR A 153 7.23 -7.93 -14.03
N SER A 154 8.28 -8.47 -13.41
CA SER A 154 8.65 -8.12 -12.03
C SER A 154 9.09 -6.67 -11.86
N TRP A 155 9.58 -6.02 -12.91
CA TRP A 155 9.86 -4.59 -12.88
C TRP A 155 8.60 -3.74 -12.63
N ILE A 156 7.44 -4.15 -13.19
CA ILE A 156 6.16 -3.49 -12.89
C ILE A 156 5.78 -3.71 -11.43
N GLN A 157 5.98 -4.93 -10.91
CA GLN A 157 5.64 -5.25 -9.53
C GLN A 157 6.49 -4.45 -8.53
N ALA A 158 7.77 -4.25 -8.83
CA ALA A 158 8.64 -3.41 -8.03
C ALA A 158 8.13 -1.96 -7.92
N THR A 159 7.43 -1.44 -8.96
CA THR A 159 6.96 -0.05 -8.96
C THR A 159 5.93 0.24 -7.87
N ALA A 160 5.10 -0.73 -7.48
CA ALA A 160 4.14 -0.57 -6.39
C ALA A 160 4.87 -0.28 -5.06
N THR A 161 5.92 -1.06 -4.77
CA THR A 161 6.73 -0.89 -3.56
C THR A 161 7.60 0.37 -3.64
N VAL A 162 8.14 0.71 -4.84
CA VAL A 162 8.86 1.97 -5.05
C VAL A 162 7.92 3.17 -4.90
N GLY A 163 6.65 3.07 -5.32
CA GLY A 163 5.65 4.11 -5.08
C GLY A 163 5.43 4.39 -3.59
N LEU A 164 5.38 3.34 -2.77
CA LEU A 164 5.34 3.48 -1.30
C LEU A 164 6.62 4.12 -0.77
N PHE A 165 7.81 3.68 -1.23
CA PHE A 165 9.08 4.28 -0.89
C PHE A 165 9.10 5.79 -1.18
N VAL A 166 8.66 6.20 -2.37
CA VAL A 166 8.59 7.63 -2.75
C VAL A 166 7.61 8.38 -1.87
N SER A 167 6.46 7.79 -1.54
CA SER A 167 5.46 8.42 -0.64
C SER A 167 6.02 8.67 0.76
N LEU A 168 6.72 7.70 1.33
CA LEU A 168 7.38 7.83 2.63
C LEU A 168 8.52 8.87 2.58
N GLY A 169 9.32 8.84 1.51
CA GLY A 169 10.41 9.81 1.29
C GLY A 169 9.89 11.24 1.20
N VAL A 170 8.82 11.47 0.45
CA VAL A 170 8.18 12.81 0.33
C VAL A 170 7.66 13.29 1.70
N ILE A 171 7.05 12.42 2.49
CA ILE A 171 6.59 12.77 3.85
C ILE A 171 7.76 13.21 4.72
N LEU A 172 8.85 12.44 4.76
CA LEU A 172 10.03 12.74 5.57
C LEU A 172 10.74 14.02 5.12
N VAL A 173 10.91 14.20 3.81
CA VAL A 173 11.50 15.42 3.24
C VAL A 173 10.63 16.64 3.55
N THR A 174 9.31 16.53 3.38
CA THR A 174 8.38 17.62 3.72
C THR A 174 8.54 18.04 5.18
N ARG A 175 8.61 17.08 6.09
CA ARG A 175 8.80 17.35 7.50
C ARG A 175 10.11 18.09 7.80
N ARG A 176 11.22 17.67 7.20
CA ARG A 176 12.52 18.32 7.37
C ARG A 176 12.57 19.75 6.82
N ILE A 177 11.86 19.99 5.72
CA ILE A 177 11.78 21.34 5.12
C ILE A 177 10.94 22.28 6.00
N LEU A 178 9.88 21.77 6.64
CA LEU A 178 9.00 22.57 7.49
C LEU A 178 9.69 23.07 8.75
N ASP A 179 10.50 22.24 9.40
CA ASP A 179 11.30 22.63 10.54
C ASP A 179 12.42 21.59 10.80
N PRO A 180 13.68 22.04 11.06
CA PRO A 180 14.77 21.15 11.46
C PRO A 180 14.53 20.46 12.82
N ASP A 181 13.79 21.12 13.74
CA ASP A 181 13.43 20.55 15.04
C ASP A 181 12.31 19.51 14.85
N PRO A 182 12.53 18.23 15.23
CA PRO A 182 11.54 17.17 15.04
C PRO A 182 10.18 17.45 15.71
N ALA A 183 10.18 18.07 16.91
CA ALA A 183 8.95 18.37 17.65
C ALA A 183 8.12 19.46 16.96
N ARG A 184 8.76 20.55 16.54
CA ARG A 184 8.12 21.64 15.79
C ARG A 184 7.70 21.18 14.38
N SER A 185 8.53 20.35 13.77
CA SER A 185 8.23 19.78 12.46
C SER A 185 6.95 18.97 12.47
N ILE A 186 6.72 18.10 13.48
CA ILE A 186 5.51 17.28 13.57
C ILE A 186 4.27 18.16 13.80
N GLU A 187 4.39 19.21 14.59
CA GLU A 187 3.30 20.16 14.82
C GLU A 187 2.90 20.88 13.54
N LYS A 188 3.86 21.49 12.83
CA LYS A 188 3.64 22.16 11.54
C LYS A 188 3.11 21.20 10.47
N PHE A 189 3.63 19.96 10.46
CA PHE A 189 3.19 18.94 9.53
C PHE A 189 1.74 18.53 9.81
N ASN A 190 1.37 18.32 11.06
CA ASN A 190 0.00 17.97 11.45
C ASN A 190 -0.97 19.14 11.25
N ASP A 191 -0.52 20.39 11.29
CA ASP A 191 -1.40 21.55 11.03
C ASP A 191 -1.71 21.66 9.54
N GLN A 192 -0.72 21.93 8.70
CA GLN A 192 -0.91 22.19 7.25
C GLN A 192 0.04 21.36 6.36
N GLY A 193 1.19 20.94 6.87
CA GLY A 193 2.25 20.32 6.08
C GLY A 193 1.86 18.98 5.46
N TRP A 194 0.94 18.24 6.06
CA TRP A 194 0.42 16.98 5.54
C TRP A 194 -0.26 17.13 4.16
N ARG A 195 -0.67 18.35 3.80
CA ARG A 195 -1.28 18.66 2.49
C ARG A 195 -0.26 18.62 1.36
N ILE A 196 0.99 18.97 1.63
CA ILE A 196 2.05 19.09 0.63
C ILE A 196 2.24 17.79 -0.18
N PRO A 197 2.37 16.61 0.44
CA PRO A 197 2.44 15.35 -0.28
C PRO A 197 1.25 15.10 -1.23
N PHE A 198 0.03 15.48 -0.84
CA PHE A 198 -1.15 15.35 -1.70
C PHE A 198 -1.15 16.38 -2.84
N LEU A 199 -0.75 17.62 -2.58
CA LEU A 199 -0.68 18.68 -3.60
C LEU A 199 0.42 18.41 -4.63
N LEU A 200 1.50 17.75 -4.24
CA LEU A 200 2.59 17.34 -5.14
C LEU A 200 2.10 16.38 -6.25
N SER A 201 1.02 15.64 -6.01
CA SER A 201 0.46 14.70 -6.99
C SER A 201 0.10 15.37 -8.31
N ILE A 202 -0.29 16.66 -8.33
CA ILE A 202 -0.61 17.37 -9.57
C ILE A 202 0.60 17.43 -10.52
N VAL A 203 1.80 17.63 -9.98
CA VAL A 203 3.05 17.65 -10.74
C VAL A 203 3.31 16.26 -11.33
N LEU A 204 3.13 15.23 -10.52
CA LEU A 204 3.31 13.83 -10.93
C LEU A 204 2.30 13.44 -12.02
N VAL A 205 1.05 13.89 -11.90
CA VAL A 205 0.01 13.69 -12.93
C VAL A 205 0.39 14.35 -14.24
N ILE A 206 0.85 15.60 -14.22
CA ILE A 206 1.28 16.32 -15.44
C ILE A 206 2.40 15.54 -16.14
N ILE A 207 3.40 15.06 -15.38
CA ILE A 207 4.51 14.26 -15.93
C ILE A 207 3.96 12.95 -16.54
N SER A 208 3.07 12.26 -15.85
CA SER A 208 2.50 10.99 -16.32
C SER A 208 1.62 11.18 -17.56
N VAL A 209 0.79 12.23 -17.60
CA VAL A 209 0.00 12.59 -18.79
C VAL A 209 0.91 12.85 -19.98
N TYR A 210 1.99 13.64 -19.79
CA TYR A 210 2.96 13.92 -20.85
C TYR A 210 3.60 12.64 -21.40
N ILE A 211 4.02 11.72 -20.53
CA ILE A 211 4.60 10.43 -20.94
C ILE A 211 3.58 9.63 -21.76
N ARG A 212 2.34 9.52 -21.28
CA ARG A 212 1.30 8.71 -21.93
C ARG A 212 0.79 9.28 -23.24
N LEU A 213 0.76 10.60 -23.39
CA LEU A 213 0.44 11.22 -24.68
C LEU A 213 1.42 10.82 -25.80
N LYS A 214 2.70 10.58 -25.44
CA LYS A 214 3.74 10.11 -26.37
C LYS A 214 3.76 8.61 -26.62
N MET A 215 3.07 7.80 -25.81
CA MET A 215 2.98 6.35 -26.01
C MET A 215 2.11 6.03 -27.24
N LYS A 216 2.50 5.00 -27.98
CA LYS A 216 1.70 4.44 -29.09
C LYS A 216 0.69 3.44 -28.50
N GLU A 217 -0.42 3.24 -29.23
CA GLU A 217 -1.39 2.19 -28.87
C GLU A 217 -0.73 0.81 -29.03
N SER A 218 -1.18 -0.18 -28.24
CA SER A 218 -0.64 -1.55 -28.27
C SER A 218 -0.72 -2.16 -29.68
N PRO A 219 0.38 -2.71 -30.23
CA PRO A 219 0.39 -3.35 -31.55
C PRO A 219 -0.61 -4.50 -31.66
N LEU A 220 -0.78 -5.26 -30.56
CA LEU A 220 -1.74 -6.36 -30.52
C LEU A 220 -3.19 -5.86 -30.56
N PHE A 221 -3.49 -4.77 -29.85
CA PHE A 221 -4.82 -4.16 -29.91
C PHE A 221 -5.13 -3.61 -31.31
N GLN A 222 -4.16 -2.96 -31.94
CA GLN A 222 -4.29 -2.47 -33.31
C GLN A 222 -4.54 -3.61 -34.28
N LYS A 223 -3.82 -4.72 -34.15
CA LYS A 223 -3.99 -5.92 -34.98
C LYS A 223 -5.39 -6.52 -34.78
N LEU A 224 -5.83 -6.73 -33.55
CA LEU A 224 -7.18 -7.26 -33.24
C LEU A 224 -8.28 -6.32 -33.74
N LYS A 225 -8.07 -4.99 -33.68
CA LYS A 225 -9.01 -3.99 -34.21
C LYS A 225 -9.10 -4.04 -35.74
N THR A 226 -7.98 -4.14 -36.42
CA THR A 226 -7.94 -4.22 -37.90
C THR A 226 -8.50 -5.54 -38.44
N GLU A 227 -8.32 -6.64 -37.68
CA GLU A 227 -8.84 -7.95 -38.03
C GLU A 227 -10.33 -8.17 -37.63
N GLY A 228 -10.96 -7.20 -36.93
CA GLY A 228 -12.32 -7.32 -36.45
C GLY A 228 -12.53 -8.40 -35.40
N LYS A 229 -11.46 -8.89 -34.75
CA LYS A 229 -11.46 -10.00 -33.78
C LYS A 229 -11.54 -9.55 -32.32
N LEU A 230 -11.90 -8.30 -32.05
CA LEU A 230 -12.14 -7.84 -30.69
C LEU A 230 -13.26 -8.66 -30.05
N ALA A 231 -13.11 -9.00 -28.77
CA ALA A 231 -14.13 -9.74 -28.04
C ALA A 231 -15.39 -8.87 -27.91
N VAL A 232 -16.50 -9.34 -28.42
CA VAL A 232 -17.81 -8.65 -28.38
C VAL A 232 -18.29 -8.50 -26.94
N ASN A 233 -18.02 -9.51 -26.09
CA ASN A 233 -18.37 -9.49 -24.69
C ASN A 233 -17.32 -10.25 -23.85
N PRO A 234 -16.18 -9.62 -23.52
CA PRO A 234 -15.10 -10.26 -22.75
C PRO A 234 -15.56 -10.79 -21.39
N LEU A 235 -16.50 -10.10 -20.74
CA LEU A 235 -17.05 -10.50 -19.44
C LEU A 235 -17.80 -11.83 -19.53
N LYS A 236 -18.68 -11.99 -20.53
CA LYS A 236 -19.43 -13.23 -20.74
C LYS A 236 -18.50 -14.40 -21.10
N GLU A 237 -17.46 -14.15 -21.88
CA GLU A 237 -16.47 -15.18 -22.22
C GLU A 237 -15.60 -15.56 -21.01
N SER A 238 -15.20 -14.61 -20.18
CA SER A 238 -14.37 -14.85 -18.99
C SER A 238 -15.11 -15.57 -17.88
N PHE A 239 -16.36 -15.19 -17.63
CA PHE A 239 -17.11 -15.64 -16.44
C PHE A 239 -18.29 -16.57 -16.76
N GLY A 240 -18.81 -16.55 -17.97
CA GLY A 240 -19.93 -17.40 -18.40
C GLY A 240 -19.54 -18.85 -18.71
N ARG A 241 -18.25 -19.12 -19.00
CA ARG A 241 -17.77 -20.50 -19.24
C ARG A 241 -17.24 -21.09 -17.93
N LYS A 242 -17.81 -22.20 -17.46
CA LYS A 242 -17.42 -22.87 -16.20
C LYS A 242 -15.90 -23.15 -16.08
N ALA A 243 -15.26 -23.53 -17.20
CA ALA A 243 -13.82 -23.79 -17.23
C ALA A 243 -12.98 -22.53 -16.92
N ASN A 244 -13.32 -21.38 -17.53
CA ASN A 244 -12.63 -20.12 -17.30
C ASN A 244 -12.92 -19.58 -15.90
N LEU A 245 -14.17 -19.65 -15.45
CA LEU A 245 -14.54 -19.26 -14.09
C LEU A 245 -13.76 -20.05 -13.03
N LYS A 246 -13.59 -21.36 -13.23
CA LYS A 246 -12.76 -22.19 -12.33
C LYS A 246 -11.33 -21.66 -12.24
N ILE A 247 -10.71 -21.30 -13.37
CA ILE A 247 -9.34 -20.75 -13.39
C ILE A 247 -9.30 -19.38 -12.68
N VAL A 248 -10.30 -18.52 -12.89
CA VAL A 248 -10.42 -17.22 -12.20
C VAL A 248 -10.49 -17.41 -10.69
N LEU A 249 -11.33 -18.34 -10.20
CA LEU A 249 -11.45 -18.63 -8.78
C LEU A 249 -10.18 -19.24 -8.20
N LEU A 250 -9.49 -20.10 -8.94
CA LEU A 250 -8.19 -20.64 -8.53
C LEU A 250 -7.11 -19.56 -8.48
N ALA A 251 -7.07 -18.66 -9.43
CA ALA A 251 -6.17 -17.51 -9.41
C ALA A 251 -6.46 -16.59 -8.22
N LEU A 252 -7.75 -16.36 -7.91
CA LEU A 252 -8.17 -15.57 -6.76
C LEU A 252 -7.77 -16.22 -5.45
N PHE A 253 -8.33 -17.38 -5.15
CA PHE A 253 -8.20 -17.99 -3.83
C PHE A 253 -6.86 -18.71 -3.62
N GLY A 254 -6.24 -19.24 -4.68
CA GLY A 254 -4.97 -19.96 -4.57
C GLY A 254 -3.71 -19.10 -4.73
N ALA A 255 -3.84 -17.85 -5.18
CA ALA A 255 -2.67 -17.00 -5.44
C ALA A 255 -2.87 -15.55 -5.00
N THR A 256 -3.79 -14.79 -5.66
CA THR A 256 -3.84 -13.32 -5.49
C THR A 256 -4.37 -12.89 -4.13
N MET A 257 -5.26 -13.67 -3.50
CA MET A 257 -5.74 -13.42 -2.15
C MET A 257 -4.60 -13.48 -1.13
N GLY A 258 -3.84 -14.56 -1.12
CA GLY A 258 -2.69 -14.72 -0.22
C GLY A 258 -1.58 -13.72 -0.51
N GLN A 259 -1.27 -13.48 -1.80
CA GLN A 259 -0.28 -12.50 -2.21
C GLN A 259 -0.65 -11.08 -1.74
N GLY A 260 -1.91 -10.66 -1.93
CA GLY A 260 -2.36 -9.34 -1.52
C GLY A 260 -2.28 -9.15 0.00
N VAL A 261 -2.71 -10.15 0.77
CA VAL A 261 -2.66 -10.09 2.23
C VAL A 261 -1.22 -10.05 2.75
N VAL A 262 -0.28 -10.84 2.19
CA VAL A 262 1.14 -10.76 2.55
C VAL A 262 1.70 -9.37 2.27
N PHE A 263 1.35 -8.77 1.10
CA PHE A 263 1.79 -7.43 0.71
C PHE A 263 1.33 -6.36 1.73
N TYR A 264 0.04 -6.31 2.03
CA TYR A 264 -0.50 -5.31 2.96
C TYR A 264 -0.11 -5.54 4.41
N THR A 265 0.14 -6.79 4.81
CA THR A 265 0.65 -7.10 6.15
C THR A 265 2.09 -6.63 6.32
N GLY A 266 2.96 -6.96 5.36
CA GLY A 266 4.39 -6.66 5.44
C GLY A 266 4.76 -5.18 5.33
N GLN A 267 3.85 -4.35 4.88
CA GLN A 267 4.09 -2.91 4.68
C GLN A 267 3.11 -2.06 5.50
N PHE A 268 1.82 -2.06 5.17
CA PHE A 268 0.85 -1.14 5.78
C PHE A 268 0.44 -1.52 7.19
N TYR A 269 0.14 -2.81 7.43
CA TYR A 269 -0.18 -3.24 8.79
C TYR A 269 1.05 -3.18 9.68
N ALA A 270 2.24 -3.56 9.19
CA ALA A 270 3.48 -3.42 9.94
C ALA A 270 3.74 -1.97 10.35
N GLN A 271 3.58 -1.00 9.43
CA GLN A 271 3.70 0.42 9.75
C GLN A 271 2.68 0.85 10.81
N SER A 272 1.40 0.51 10.62
CA SER A 272 0.33 0.83 11.57
C SER A 272 0.59 0.20 12.95
N PHE A 273 1.12 -1.01 12.99
CA PHE A 273 1.49 -1.71 14.22
C PHE A 273 2.61 -1.01 14.97
N LEU A 274 3.66 -0.58 14.27
CA LEU A 274 4.76 0.19 14.87
C LEU A 274 4.26 1.50 15.50
N GLU A 275 3.45 2.27 14.77
CA GLU A 275 2.96 3.58 15.23
C GLU A 275 1.91 3.45 16.34
N ASN A 276 0.95 2.54 16.20
CA ASN A 276 -0.24 2.51 17.05
C ASN A 276 -0.14 1.50 18.20
N VAL A 277 0.54 0.36 18.01
CA VAL A 277 0.66 -0.69 19.03
C VAL A 277 1.99 -0.59 19.77
N CYS A 278 3.11 -0.49 19.05
CA CYS A 278 4.45 -0.34 19.63
C CYS A 278 4.70 1.09 20.13
N LYS A 279 3.89 2.07 19.69
CA LYS A 279 4.05 3.49 20.02
C LYS A 279 5.40 4.07 19.57
N LEU A 280 5.93 3.54 18.48
CA LEU A 280 7.18 4.01 17.92
C LEU A 280 7.03 5.42 17.34
N ASP A 281 8.10 6.20 17.39
CA ASP A 281 8.15 7.53 16.78
C ASP A 281 7.77 7.49 15.30
N PHE A 282 7.03 8.51 14.86
CA PHE A 282 6.48 8.60 13.51
C PHE A 282 7.55 8.59 12.41
N ASP A 283 8.61 9.38 12.59
CA ASP A 283 9.69 9.46 11.59
C ASP A 283 10.54 8.20 11.61
N GLN A 284 10.78 7.67 12.81
CA GLN A 284 11.57 6.47 12.98
C GLN A 284 10.89 5.25 12.33
N SER A 285 9.59 5.08 12.55
CA SER A 285 8.82 3.97 11.94
C SER A 285 8.86 4.03 10.41
N LYS A 286 8.71 5.22 9.84
CA LYS A 286 8.75 5.42 8.38
C LYS A 286 10.16 5.23 7.81
N THR A 287 11.18 5.72 8.50
CA THR A 287 12.57 5.55 8.07
C THR A 287 12.99 4.09 8.07
N MET A 288 12.63 3.33 9.11
CA MET A 288 12.89 1.88 9.17
C MET A 288 12.23 1.14 8.01
N LEU A 289 10.95 1.44 7.74
CA LEU A 289 10.22 0.81 6.63
C LEU A 289 10.80 1.22 5.28
N LEU A 290 11.20 2.48 5.11
CA LEU A 290 11.83 2.99 3.90
C LEU A 290 13.16 2.26 3.61
N VAL A 291 14.01 2.09 4.62
CA VAL A 291 15.26 1.32 4.50
C VAL A 291 14.97 -0.15 4.15
N ALA A 292 14.00 -0.76 4.83
CA ALA A 292 13.59 -2.14 4.56
C ALA A 292 13.10 -2.33 3.11
N ILE A 293 12.28 -1.42 2.60
CA ILE A 293 11.78 -1.41 1.22
C ILE A 293 12.94 -1.26 0.23
N LEU A 294 13.84 -0.30 0.46
CA LEU A 294 15.00 -0.06 -0.40
C LEU A 294 15.84 -1.32 -0.57
N LEU A 295 16.16 -1.98 0.55
CA LEU A 295 16.96 -3.21 0.56
C LEU A 295 16.23 -4.40 -0.08
N ALA A 296 14.91 -4.48 0.06
CA ALA A 296 14.12 -5.60 -0.46
C ALA A 296 13.73 -5.45 -1.94
N THR A 297 13.65 -4.23 -2.48
CA THR A 297 13.16 -3.97 -3.85
C THR A 297 13.90 -4.77 -4.94
N PRO A 298 15.24 -4.93 -4.94
CA PRO A 298 15.92 -5.75 -5.94
C PRO A 298 15.44 -7.21 -6.01
N PHE A 299 14.94 -7.75 -4.90
CA PHE A 299 14.48 -9.13 -4.83
C PHE A 299 13.19 -9.40 -5.62
N PHE A 300 12.40 -8.37 -5.97
CA PHE A 300 11.30 -8.54 -6.94
C PHE A 300 11.81 -9.09 -8.25
N VAL A 301 12.91 -8.51 -8.76
CA VAL A 301 13.52 -8.93 -10.03
C VAL A 301 14.23 -10.27 -9.87
N VAL A 302 14.89 -10.51 -8.74
CA VAL A 302 15.54 -11.80 -8.43
C VAL A 302 14.51 -12.93 -8.43
N PHE A 303 13.42 -12.81 -7.67
CA PHE A 303 12.39 -13.84 -7.60
C PHE A 303 11.55 -13.92 -8.88
N GLY A 304 11.31 -12.81 -9.57
CA GLY A 304 10.72 -12.81 -10.89
C GLY A 304 11.55 -13.62 -11.89
N SER A 305 12.84 -13.36 -11.95
CA SER A 305 13.78 -14.08 -12.81
C SER A 305 13.94 -15.55 -12.38
N TRP A 306 14.06 -15.82 -11.08
CA TRP A 306 14.18 -17.18 -10.57
C TRP A 306 12.93 -18.00 -10.87
N SER A 307 11.76 -17.37 -10.83
CA SER A 307 10.49 -17.99 -11.17
C SER A 307 10.42 -18.45 -12.63
N ASP A 308 11.18 -17.85 -13.55
CA ASP A 308 11.29 -18.28 -14.94
C ASP A 308 11.92 -19.69 -15.06
N ARG A 309 12.76 -20.08 -14.10
CA ARG A 309 13.49 -21.36 -14.09
C ARG A 309 12.77 -22.45 -13.29
N VAL A 310 12.36 -22.13 -12.03
CA VAL A 310 11.79 -23.12 -11.11
C VAL A 310 10.27 -23.19 -11.15
N GLY A 311 9.62 -22.25 -11.84
CA GLY A 311 8.17 -22.13 -11.90
C GLY A 311 7.62 -21.08 -10.92
N ARG A 312 6.51 -20.44 -11.30
CA ARG A 312 5.88 -19.33 -10.57
C ARG A 312 5.31 -19.77 -9.22
N LYS A 313 4.57 -20.89 -9.25
CA LYS A 313 3.83 -21.44 -8.12
C LYS A 313 4.68 -21.57 -6.85
N TRP A 314 5.81 -22.26 -6.96
CA TRP A 314 6.58 -22.66 -5.77
C TRP A 314 7.20 -21.49 -5.04
N ILE A 315 7.67 -20.46 -5.74
CA ILE A 315 8.22 -19.26 -5.11
C ILE A 315 7.13 -18.49 -4.36
N MET A 316 5.95 -18.33 -4.97
CA MET A 316 4.83 -17.65 -4.31
C MET A 316 4.35 -18.41 -3.07
N LEU A 317 4.18 -19.73 -3.18
CA LEU A 317 3.73 -20.55 -2.05
C LEU A 317 4.76 -20.61 -0.92
N ALA A 318 6.07 -20.64 -1.26
CA ALA A 318 7.13 -20.54 -0.25
C ALA A 318 7.07 -19.21 0.52
N GLY A 319 6.87 -18.09 -0.17
CA GLY A 319 6.68 -16.79 0.49
C GLY A 319 5.46 -16.76 1.41
N MET A 320 4.33 -17.36 0.99
CA MET A 320 3.13 -17.49 1.83
C MET A 320 3.40 -18.37 3.06
N LEU A 321 4.06 -19.51 2.90
CA LEU A 321 4.42 -20.41 3.99
C LEU A 321 5.32 -19.73 5.02
N LEU A 322 6.37 -19.04 4.56
CA LEU A 322 7.27 -18.29 5.43
C LEU A 322 6.52 -17.21 6.22
N ALA A 323 5.61 -16.48 5.57
CA ALA A 323 4.79 -15.47 6.23
C ALA A 323 3.94 -16.08 7.35
N ILE A 324 3.23 -17.20 7.09
CA ILE A 324 2.40 -17.89 8.10
C ILE A 324 3.24 -18.31 9.31
N LEU A 325 4.39 -18.92 9.06
CA LEU A 325 5.23 -19.50 10.12
C LEU A 325 5.93 -18.44 10.96
N THR A 326 6.31 -17.31 10.35
CA THR A 326 7.21 -16.35 11.01
C THR A 326 6.51 -15.09 11.49
N TYR A 327 5.38 -14.64 10.90
CA TYR A 327 4.70 -13.42 11.33
C TYR A 327 4.40 -13.35 12.82
N PRO A 328 3.89 -14.39 13.51
CA PRO A 328 3.65 -14.32 14.95
C PRO A 328 4.91 -14.01 15.73
N PHE A 329 6.04 -14.61 15.33
CA PHE A 329 7.34 -14.38 15.96
C PHE A 329 7.85 -12.97 15.64
N LEU A 330 7.84 -12.55 14.37
CA LEU A 330 8.35 -11.24 13.94
C LEU A 330 7.59 -10.08 14.58
N PHE A 331 6.26 -10.15 14.62
CA PHE A 331 5.44 -9.11 15.28
C PHE A 331 5.61 -9.12 16.80
N ARG A 332 5.85 -10.29 17.41
CA ARG A 332 6.19 -10.35 18.83
C ARG A 332 7.52 -9.64 19.10
N GLN A 333 8.55 -9.86 18.27
CA GLN A 333 9.82 -9.15 18.40
C GLN A 333 9.65 -7.63 18.20
N LEU A 334 8.88 -7.18 17.19
CA LEU A 334 8.57 -5.77 17.00
C LEU A 334 7.88 -5.14 18.22
N LEU A 335 7.09 -5.92 18.97
CA LEU A 335 6.41 -5.46 20.19
C LEU A 335 7.36 -5.40 21.39
N THR A 336 8.24 -6.40 21.56
CA THR A 336 9.11 -6.54 22.72
C THR A 336 10.35 -5.64 22.67
N ILE A 337 10.94 -5.44 21.48
CA ILE A 337 12.16 -4.63 21.34
C ILE A 337 11.99 -3.19 21.90
N PRO A 338 10.92 -2.42 21.56
CA PRO A 338 10.72 -1.09 22.15
C PRO A 338 10.02 -1.14 23.52
N GLY A 339 9.88 -2.32 24.12
CA GLY A 339 9.32 -2.50 25.46
C GLY A 339 10.27 -2.02 26.55
N THR A 340 9.72 -1.63 27.70
CA THR A 340 10.48 -1.25 28.91
C THR A 340 10.69 -2.45 29.84
N GLU A 341 10.04 -3.59 29.57
CA GLU A 341 10.17 -4.78 30.42
C GLU A 341 11.60 -5.32 30.37
N GLY A 342 12.20 -5.51 31.55
CA GLY A 342 13.57 -5.98 31.70
C GLY A 342 14.65 -4.92 31.40
N ARG A 343 14.27 -3.65 31.22
CA ARG A 343 15.20 -2.52 31.03
C ARG A 343 15.27 -1.66 32.29
N THR A 344 16.45 -1.13 32.59
CA THR A 344 16.66 -0.24 33.70
C THR A 344 16.48 1.23 33.28
N GLU A 345 15.60 1.97 33.97
CA GLU A 345 15.45 3.42 33.75
C GLU A 345 16.68 4.16 34.31
N LEU A 346 17.29 4.99 33.48
CA LEU A 346 18.40 5.85 33.83
C LEU A 346 17.85 7.14 34.46
N THR A 347 17.44 7.06 35.73
CA THR A 347 16.74 8.14 36.44
C THR A 347 17.51 9.46 36.47
N ALA A 348 18.86 9.39 36.48
CA ALA A 348 19.73 10.57 36.41
C ALA A 348 19.62 11.36 35.09
N GLN A 349 19.08 10.75 34.01
CA GLN A 349 18.90 11.35 32.70
C GLN A 349 17.42 11.68 32.40
N LYS A 350 16.56 11.58 33.42
CA LYS A 350 15.14 11.91 33.25
C LYS A 350 14.96 13.42 33.10
N GLU A 351 14.34 13.83 31.99
CA GLU A 351 14.05 15.23 31.73
C GLU A 351 12.53 15.47 31.75
N ILE A 352 12.11 16.55 32.41
CA ILE A 352 10.72 17.00 32.37
C ILE A 352 10.70 18.40 31.75
N ARG A 353 10.00 18.54 30.64
CA ARG A 353 9.81 19.82 29.94
C ARG A 353 8.33 20.17 29.91
N SER A 354 7.95 21.30 30.49
CA SER A 354 6.58 21.79 30.47
C SER A 354 6.48 23.03 29.59
N THR A 355 5.45 23.05 28.77
CA THR A 355 5.10 24.20 27.91
C THR A 355 3.64 24.57 28.11
N VAL A 356 3.35 25.86 28.01
CA VAL A 356 1.99 26.41 28.12
C VAL A 356 1.65 27.09 26.81
N ALA A 357 0.53 26.74 26.23
CA ALA A 357 0.04 27.34 24.99
C ALA A 357 -1.40 27.82 25.16
N PHE A 358 -1.73 28.95 24.54
CA PHE A 358 -3.09 29.49 24.52
C PHE A 358 -3.86 28.99 23.29
N ILE A 359 -5.12 28.60 23.45
CA ILE A 359 -5.97 28.16 22.35
C ILE A 359 -6.76 29.35 21.80
N GLY A 360 -6.35 29.86 20.66
CA GLY A 360 -7.11 30.86 19.89
C GLY A 360 -7.60 32.07 20.68
N LYS A 361 -8.83 32.50 20.41
CA LYS A 361 -9.47 33.67 21.07
C LYS A 361 -10.12 33.32 22.41
N SER A 362 -10.22 32.05 22.80
CA SER A 362 -10.99 31.58 23.96
C SER A 362 -10.30 31.75 25.31
N LYS A 363 -9.05 32.19 25.35
CA LYS A 363 -8.18 32.21 26.55
C LYS A 363 -8.03 30.86 27.27
N ASP A 364 -8.42 29.77 26.64
CA ASP A 364 -8.17 28.44 27.17
C ASP A 364 -6.67 28.14 27.12
N ILE A 365 -6.17 27.43 28.12
CA ILE A 365 -4.74 27.14 28.26
C ILE A 365 -4.52 25.64 28.14
N ILE A 366 -3.61 25.23 27.26
CA ILE A 366 -3.09 23.85 27.22
C ILE A 366 -1.75 23.82 27.96
N HIS A 367 -1.72 23.08 29.04
CA HIS A 367 -0.47 22.66 29.68
C HIS A 367 0.01 21.37 29.03
N THR A 368 1.18 21.39 28.42
CA THR A 368 1.83 20.20 27.88
C THR A 368 3.05 19.89 28.72
N SER A 369 3.06 18.73 29.36
CA SER A 369 4.22 18.21 30.08
C SER A 369 4.79 17.03 29.32
N ASN A 370 6.05 17.09 28.93
CA ASN A 370 6.80 16.02 28.28
C ASN A 370 7.79 15.45 29.29
N THR A 371 7.60 14.20 29.65
CA THR A 371 8.56 13.44 30.47
C THR A 371 9.37 12.54 29.56
N LEU A 372 10.68 12.77 29.48
CA LEU A 372 11.62 11.93 28.75
C LEU A 372 12.30 11.00 29.74
N SER A 373 12.07 9.70 29.56
CA SER A 373 12.74 8.65 30.34
C SER A 373 13.72 7.89 29.45
N HIS A 374 14.96 7.83 29.87
CA HIS A 374 16.02 7.09 29.21
C HIS A 374 16.15 5.71 29.84
N TYR A 375 16.29 4.69 29.01
CA TYR A 375 16.50 3.31 29.43
C TYR A 375 17.81 2.77 28.85
N ASP A 376 18.35 1.76 29.48
CA ASP A 376 19.49 1.04 28.95
C ASP A 376 19.24 0.50 27.53
N GLY A 377 20.32 0.26 26.77
CA GLY A 377 20.20 -0.14 25.36
C GLY A 377 19.71 0.98 24.42
N GLY A 378 19.63 2.25 24.90
CA GLY A 378 19.31 3.41 24.08
C GLY A 378 17.83 3.56 23.73
N LEU A 379 16.92 2.99 24.53
CA LEU A 379 15.49 3.23 24.42
C LEU A 379 15.13 4.55 25.12
N LEU A 380 14.47 5.44 24.38
CA LEU A 380 13.89 6.69 24.88
C LEU A 380 12.38 6.59 24.89
N VAL A 381 11.75 6.84 26.01
CA VAL A 381 10.30 6.91 26.17
C VAL A 381 9.90 8.34 26.48
N THR A 382 9.13 8.94 25.61
CA THR A 382 8.55 10.27 25.78
C THR A 382 7.09 10.13 26.13
N GLU A 383 6.71 10.55 27.33
CA GLU A 383 5.33 10.64 27.77
C GLU A 383 4.89 12.09 27.69
N THR A 384 3.94 12.37 26.83
CA THR A 384 3.33 13.71 26.65
C THR A 384 1.98 13.73 27.32
N GLN A 385 1.86 14.50 28.39
CA GLN A 385 0.59 14.78 29.05
C GLN A 385 0.09 16.16 28.62
N LYS A 386 -1.15 16.23 28.12
CA LYS A 386 -1.82 17.47 27.74
C LYS A 386 -3.05 17.70 28.61
N ASP A 387 -3.02 18.75 29.40
CA ASP A 387 -4.11 19.20 30.25
C ASP A 387 -4.69 20.49 29.67
N THR A 388 -6.02 20.53 29.48
CA THR A 388 -6.72 21.74 29.00
C THR A 388 -7.43 22.40 30.16
N VAL A 389 -7.04 23.63 30.48
CA VAL A 389 -7.71 24.49 31.45
C VAL A 389 -8.60 25.50 30.69
N TYR A 390 -9.91 25.35 30.88
CA TYR A 390 -10.88 26.22 30.22
C TYR A 390 -11.05 27.53 30.97
N ALA A 391 -10.91 28.67 30.28
CA ALA A 391 -11.15 30.01 30.86
C ALA A 391 -12.59 30.21 31.36
N SER A 392 -13.54 29.39 30.85
CA SER A 392 -14.95 29.42 31.28
C SER A 392 -15.23 28.73 32.62
N GLY A 393 -14.20 28.22 33.33
CA GLY A 393 -14.37 27.44 34.56
C GLY A 393 -14.97 26.03 34.37
N LYS A 394 -15.13 25.58 33.15
CA LYS A 394 -15.58 24.22 32.86
C LYS A 394 -14.56 23.22 33.41
N ALA A 395 -15.03 22.16 34.07
CA ALA A 395 -14.15 21.13 34.62
C ALA A 395 -13.20 20.60 33.54
N ALA A 396 -11.89 20.58 33.83
CA ALA A 396 -10.91 19.96 32.97
C ALA A 396 -11.25 18.49 32.74
N GLY A 397 -11.24 18.04 31.50
CA GLY A 397 -11.37 16.63 31.19
C GLY A 397 -10.16 15.83 31.71
N LYS A 398 -10.20 14.51 31.62
CA LYS A 398 -9.01 13.69 31.93
C LYS A 398 -7.86 14.11 31.02
N PRO A 399 -6.62 14.22 31.55
CA PRO A 399 -5.45 14.55 30.74
C PRO A 399 -5.29 13.56 29.57
N LEU A 400 -4.95 14.09 28.40
CA LEU A 400 -4.59 13.25 27.26
C LEU A 400 -3.12 12.82 27.40
N ILE A 401 -2.90 11.55 27.71
CA ILE A 401 -1.56 10.98 27.84
C ILE A 401 -1.21 10.24 26.54
N THR A 402 -0.11 10.62 25.91
CA THR A 402 0.40 9.98 24.70
C THR A 402 1.83 9.51 24.97
N THR A 403 2.11 8.24 24.72
CA THR A 403 3.46 7.67 24.86
C THR A 403 4.05 7.50 23.47
N THR A 404 5.30 7.97 23.28
CA THR A 404 6.10 7.75 22.07
C THR A 404 7.43 7.11 22.48
N ARG A 405 7.87 6.14 21.70
CA ARG A 405 9.12 5.40 21.94
C ARG A 405 10.08 5.60 20.79
N THR A 406 11.34 5.78 21.10
CA THR A 406 12.44 5.88 20.13
C THR A 406 13.51 4.88 20.51
N VAL A 407 13.90 4.03 19.58
CA VAL A 407 14.95 3.03 19.78
C VAL A 407 16.22 3.46 19.04
N SER A 408 17.38 3.08 19.54
CA SER A 408 18.66 3.42 18.91
C SER A 408 19.60 2.21 18.83
N GLY A 409 20.76 2.41 18.23
CA GLY A 409 21.79 1.39 18.15
C GLY A 409 21.31 0.08 17.49
N ILE A 410 21.58 -1.03 18.15
CA ILE A 410 21.31 -2.36 17.62
C ILE A 410 19.80 -2.66 17.49
N ASP A 411 18.96 -2.10 18.36
CA ASP A 411 17.53 -2.35 18.37
C ASP A 411 16.83 -1.70 17.15
N TYR A 412 17.31 -0.53 16.72
CA TYR A 412 16.90 0.08 15.47
C TYR A 412 17.13 -0.85 14.28
N TRP A 413 18.32 -1.43 14.19
CA TRP A 413 18.69 -2.30 13.08
C TRP A 413 18.00 -3.67 13.15
N LYS A 414 17.76 -4.21 14.37
CA LYS A 414 16.95 -5.43 14.55
C LYS A 414 15.53 -5.22 14.02
N MET A 415 14.87 -4.12 14.41
CA MET A 415 13.53 -3.81 13.93
C MET A 415 13.50 -3.57 12.42
N THR A 416 14.48 -2.85 11.88
CA THR A 416 14.64 -2.66 10.43
C THR A 416 14.86 -3.99 9.70
N GLY A 417 15.64 -4.90 10.26
CA GLY A 417 15.88 -6.24 9.72
C GLY A 417 14.62 -7.12 9.71
N ILE A 418 13.77 -6.99 10.75
CA ILE A 418 12.47 -7.67 10.79
C ILE A 418 11.56 -7.13 9.67
N LEU A 419 11.48 -5.82 9.52
CA LEU A 419 10.69 -5.21 8.43
C LEU A 419 11.23 -5.61 7.05
N PHE A 420 12.56 -5.63 6.87
CA PHE A 420 13.19 -6.12 5.65
C PHE A 420 12.75 -7.57 5.35
N LEU A 421 12.78 -8.46 6.33
CA LEU A 421 12.37 -9.85 6.14
C LEU A 421 10.89 -9.97 5.75
N MET A 422 10.02 -9.15 6.33
CA MET A 422 8.61 -9.12 5.96
C MET A 422 8.40 -8.62 4.53
N VAL A 423 9.11 -7.55 4.10
CA VAL A 423 9.06 -7.06 2.72
C VAL A 423 9.73 -8.06 1.75
N PHE A 424 10.74 -8.80 2.19
CA PHE A 424 11.34 -9.88 1.42
C PHE A 424 10.31 -10.98 1.07
N TYR A 425 9.44 -11.37 2.01
CA TYR A 425 8.34 -12.30 1.70
C TYR A 425 7.35 -11.70 0.68
N VAL A 426 7.10 -10.39 0.76
CA VAL A 426 6.32 -9.69 -0.26
C VAL A 426 6.95 -9.87 -1.64
N THR A 427 8.27 -9.75 -1.78
CA THR A 427 8.94 -9.91 -3.09
C THR A 427 8.81 -11.32 -3.65
N MET A 428 8.77 -12.34 -2.79
CA MET A 428 8.55 -13.74 -3.20
C MET A 428 7.14 -13.96 -3.76
N VAL A 429 6.12 -13.44 -3.10
CA VAL A 429 4.73 -13.66 -3.53
C VAL A 429 4.32 -12.73 -4.67
N TYR A 430 4.89 -11.54 -4.75
CA TYR A 430 4.45 -10.49 -5.68
C TYR A 430 5.31 -10.41 -6.94
N GLY A 431 6.61 -10.73 -6.87
CA GLY A 431 7.49 -10.71 -8.05
C GLY A 431 6.99 -11.57 -9.21
N PRO A 432 6.64 -12.84 -9.00
CA PRO A 432 6.16 -13.74 -10.06
C PRO A 432 4.70 -13.56 -10.48
N ILE A 433 3.85 -12.84 -9.70
CA ILE A 433 2.38 -12.90 -9.84
C ILE A 433 1.86 -12.44 -11.20
N ALA A 434 2.46 -11.40 -11.80
CA ALA A 434 2.02 -10.89 -13.09
C ALA A 434 2.24 -11.91 -14.22
N ALA A 435 3.44 -12.49 -14.28
CA ALA A 435 3.74 -13.56 -15.22
C ALA A 435 2.81 -14.76 -15.00
N PHE A 436 2.60 -15.16 -13.74
CA PHE A 436 1.70 -16.24 -13.37
C PHE A 436 0.28 -16.01 -13.90
N LEU A 437 -0.30 -14.85 -13.65
CA LEU A 437 -1.66 -14.52 -14.10
C LEU A 437 -1.77 -14.48 -15.63
N VAL A 438 -0.80 -13.87 -16.30
CA VAL A 438 -0.78 -13.79 -17.77
C VAL A 438 -0.70 -15.18 -18.41
N GLU A 439 0.06 -16.10 -17.80
CA GLU A 439 0.24 -17.47 -18.30
C GLU A 439 -0.96 -18.38 -18.02
N LEU A 440 -1.83 -18.02 -17.08
CA LEU A 440 -3.04 -18.80 -16.75
C LEU A 440 -4.18 -18.62 -17.77
N PHE A 441 -4.25 -17.46 -18.44
CA PHE A 441 -5.42 -17.11 -19.25
C PHE A 441 -5.09 -17.01 -20.75
N PRO A 442 -6.03 -17.45 -21.62
CA PRO A 442 -5.90 -17.29 -23.07
C PRO A 442 -5.76 -15.82 -23.47
N THR A 443 -4.96 -15.54 -24.49
CA THR A 443 -4.65 -14.18 -24.97
C THR A 443 -5.89 -13.34 -25.22
N ARG A 444 -6.93 -13.93 -25.80
CA ARG A 444 -8.19 -13.26 -26.20
C ARG A 444 -8.98 -12.68 -25.02
N ILE A 445 -8.97 -13.33 -23.84
CA ILE A 445 -9.73 -12.94 -22.63
C ILE A 445 -8.83 -12.64 -21.45
N ARG A 446 -7.52 -12.61 -21.66
CA ARG A 446 -6.48 -12.51 -20.63
C ARG A 446 -6.66 -11.29 -19.76
N TYR A 447 -6.84 -10.12 -20.37
CA TYR A 447 -6.97 -8.85 -19.64
C TYR A 447 -8.15 -8.88 -18.66
N THR A 448 -9.35 -9.18 -19.13
CA THR A 448 -10.57 -9.25 -18.31
C THR A 448 -10.47 -10.36 -17.25
N SER A 449 -9.99 -11.56 -17.65
CA SER A 449 -9.93 -12.73 -16.76
C SER A 449 -8.92 -12.58 -15.63
N MET A 450 -7.77 -11.92 -15.86
CA MET A 450 -6.75 -11.74 -14.82
C MET A 450 -7.01 -10.53 -13.91
N SER A 451 -7.68 -9.49 -14.43
CA SER A 451 -7.90 -8.26 -13.66
C SER A 451 -8.83 -8.49 -12.47
N LEU A 452 -9.91 -9.24 -12.64
CA LEU A 452 -10.88 -9.44 -11.56
C LEU A 452 -10.29 -10.17 -10.35
N PRO A 453 -9.66 -11.37 -10.49
CA PRO A 453 -9.05 -12.04 -9.33
C PRO A 453 -7.92 -11.21 -8.70
N TYR A 454 -7.15 -10.47 -9.49
CA TYR A 454 -6.13 -9.59 -8.96
C TYR A 454 -6.74 -8.46 -8.11
N HIS A 455 -7.76 -7.77 -8.59
CA HIS A 455 -8.38 -6.66 -7.86
C HIS A 455 -9.21 -7.12 -6.66
N ILE A 456 -9.85 -8.29 -6.70
CA ILE A 456 -10.50 -8.86 -5.53
C ILE A 456 -9.46 -9.30 -4.50
N GLY A 457 -8.41 -10.02 -4.91
CA GLY A 457 -7.36 -10.51 -4.01
C GLY A 457 -6.59 -9.38 -3.33
N ASN A 458 -6.06 -8.45 -4.10
CA ASN A 458 -5.32 -7.30 -3.57
C ASN A 458 -6.24 -6.23 -2.97
N GLY A 459 -7.41 -5.97 -3.57
CA GLY A 459 -8.31 -4.93 -3.13
C GLY A 459 -9.11 -5.33 -1.89
N ILE A 460 -9.92 -6.38 -1.99
CA ILE A 460 -10.80 -6.77 -0.89
C ILE A 460 -9.98 -7.44 0.21
N PHE A 461 -9.33 -8.57 -0.07
CA PHE A 461 -8.62 -9.31 0.97
C PHE A 461 -7.38 -8.56 1.47
N GLY A 462 -6.53 -8.09 0.55
CA GLY A 462 -5.31 -7.36 0.90
C GLY A 462 -5.60 -5.99 1.50
N GLY A 463 -6.36 -5.15 0.80
CA GLY A 463 -6.63 -3.75 1.19
C GLY A 463 -7.38 -3.60 2.50
N MET A 464 -8.18 -4.60 2.90
CA MET A 464 -8.84 -4.61 4.21
C MET A 464 -7.93 -5.06 5.35
N THR A 465 -6.75 -5.59 5.07
CA THR A 465 -5.84 -6.12 6.10
C THR A 465 -5.51 -5.10 7.21
N PRO A 466 -5.07 -3.86 6.91
CA PRO A 466 -4.76 -2.90 7.97
C PRO A 466 -5.99 -2.55 8.83
N PHE A 467 -7.16 -2.45 8.22
CA PHE A 467 -8.40 -2.16 8.93
C PHE A 467 -8.81 -3.31 9.85
N ILE A 468 -8.94 -4.53 9.31
CA ILE A 468 -9.40 -5.70 10.08
C ILE A 468 -8.42 -6.06 11.19
N ALA A 469 -7.11 -6.05 10.89
CA ALA A 469 -6.09 -6.37 11.88
C ALA A 469 -6.05 -5.34 13.02
N THR A 470 -6.18 -4.05 12.72
CA THR A 470 -6.26 -2.99 13.73
C THR A 470 -7.55 -3.08 14.53
N LEU A 471 -8.69 -3.36 13.88
CA LEU A 471 -9.97 -3.56 14.55
C LEU A 471 -9.92 -4.71 15.55
N LEU A 472 -9.39 -5.87 15.16
CA LEU A 472 -9.22 -7.02 16.04
C LEU A 472 -8.34 -6.67 17.26
N THR A 473 -7.22 -5.99 17.06
CA THR A 473 -6.33 -5.56 18.14
C THR A 473 -7.00 -4.54 19.06
N THR A 474 -7.96 -3.78 18.57
CA THR A 474 -8.73 -2.81 19.37
C THR A 474 -9.82 -3.47 20.19
N ILE A 475 -10.51 -4.48 19.63
CA ILE A 475 -11.58 -5.22 20.33
C ILE A 475 -10.99 -6.14 21.40
N TYR A 476 -9.92 -6.85 21.08
CA TYR A 476 -9.27 -7.83 21.97
C TYR A 476 -8.01 -7.24 22.60
N THR A 477 -8.19 -6.32 23.55
CA THR A 477 -7.09 -5.56 24.18
C THR A 477 -6.08 -6.41 24.95
N GLY A 478 -6.47 -7.60 25.42
CA GLY A 478 -5.58 -8.53 26.14
C GLY A 478 -4.49 -9.19 25.28
N ASN A 479 -4.65 -9.18 23.95
CA ASN A 479 -3.68 -9.77 23.03
C ASN A 479 -3.38 -8.82 21.85
N LYS A 480 -2.25 -8.14 21.92
CA LYS A 480 -1.81 -7.18 20.90
C LYS A 480 -1.47 -7.82 19.53
N LEU A 481 -1.34 -9.15 19.47
CA LEU A 481 -1.05 -9.91 18.26
C LEU A 481 -2.30 -10.52 17.61
N VAL A 482 -3.48 -10.35 18.20
CA VAL A 482 -4.73 -10.94 17.68
C VAL A 482 -5.04 -10.50 16.25
N GLY A 483 -4.63 -9.29 15.86
CA GLY A 483 -4.79 -8.79 14.50
C GLY A 483 -4.14 -9.66 13.42
N LEU A 484 -3.15 -10.48 13.78
CA LEU A 484 -2.48 -11.41 12.86
C LEU A 484 -3.34 -12.61 12.45
N TRP A 485 -4.41 -12.92 13.18
CA TRP A 485 -5.28 -14.04 12.82
C TRP A 485 -5.91 -13.88 11.44
N TYR A 486 -6.27 -12.65 11.08
CA TYR A 486 -6.81 -12.38 9.74
C TYR A 486 -5.79 -12.70 8.64
N PRO A 487 -4.60 -12.06 8.58
CA PRO A 487 -3.65 -12.35 7.53
C PRO A 487 -3.17 -13.82 7.52
N ILE A 488 -2.93 -14.42 8.67
CA ILE A 488 -2.50 -15.82 8.75
C ILE A 488 -3.59 -16.75 8.23
N GLY A 489 -4.86 -16.55 8.64
CA GLY A 489 -5.98 -17.38 8.19
C GLY A 489 -6.21 -17.29 6.68
N VAL A 490 -6.22 -16.08 6.14
CA VAL A 490 -6.43 -15.86 4.70
C VAL A 490 -5.27 -16.45 3.87
N VAL A 491 -4.03 -16.21 4.29
CA VAL A 491 -2.84 -16.74 3.59
C VAL A 491 -2.78 -18.27 3.68
N ALA A 492 -3.17 -18.87 4.83
CA ALA A 492 -3.23 -20.32 4.99
C ALA A 492 -4.24 -20.96 4.03
N VAL A 493 -5.44 -20.39 3.91
CA VAL A 493 -6.45 -20.85 2.92
C VAL A 493 -5.88 -20.76 1.51
N SER A 494 -5.24 -19.63 1.15
CA SER A 494 -4.65 -19.43 -0.16
C SER A 494 -3.52 -20.43 -0.43
N LEU A 495 -2.68 -20.69 0.56
CA LEU A 495 -1.57 -21.68 0.46
C LEU A 495 -2.11 -23.08 0.19
N VAL A 496 -3.11 -23.54 0.94
CA VAL A 496 -3.71 -24.88 0.76
C VAL A 496 -4.31 -25.03 -0.63
N ILE A 497 -5.13 -24.05 -1.06
CA ILE A 497 -5.74 -24.08 -2.40
C ILE A 497 -4.63 -24.03 -3.47
N GLY A 498 -3.60 -23.21 -3.28
CA GLY A 498 -2.48 -23.09 -4.19
C GLY A 498 -1.68 -24.39 -4.34
N ILE A 499 -1.40 -25.08 -3.24
CA ILE A 499 -0.69 -26.37 -3.26
C ILE A 499 -1.50 -27.41 -4.04
N ILE A 500 -2.78 -27.55 -3.73
CA ILE A 500 -3.61 -28.66 -4.24
C ILE A 500 -4.02 -28.42 -5.71
N TYR A 501 -4.46 -27.22 -6.05
CA TYR A 501 -5.20 -26.99 -7.30
C TYR A 501 -4.47 -26.17 -8.35
N ILE A 502 -3.44 -25.39 -8.00
CA ILE A 502 -2.68 -24.64 -9.00
C ILE A 502 -1.69 -25.56 -9.71
N PRO A 503 -1.69 -25.62 -11.05
CA PRO A 503 -0.73 -26.43 -11.80
C PRO A 503 0.69 -25.86 -11.66
N SER A 504 1.69 -26.74 -11.52
CA SER A 504 3.12 -26.34 -11.38
C SER A 504 3.69 -25.77 -12.69
N LYS A 505 3.18 -26.19 -13.84
CA LYS A 505 3.51 -25.63 -15.15
C LYS A 505 2.21 -25.20 -15.83
N PRO A 506 2.07 -23.95 -16.30
CA PRO A 506 0.94 -23.56 -17.11
C PRO A 506 0.91 -24.42 -18.39
N ARG A 507 -0.27 -24.90 -18.76
CA ARG A 507 -0.45 -25.63 -20.02
C ARG A 507 -0.35 -24.62 -21.17
N GLN A 508 0.83 -24.41 -21.73
CA GLN A 508 1.04 -23.59 -22.93
C GLN A 508 0.24 -24.08 -24.15
N ALA A 509 -0.17 -25.33 -24.17
CA ALA A 509 -0.77 -26.00 -25.34
C ALA A 509 -2.30 -25.86 -25.48
N ALA A 510 -3.02 -25.19 -24.58
CA ALA A 510 -4.48 -25.10 -24.66
C ALA A 510 -5.02 -23.77 -25.29
N PHE A 511 -4.13 -22.91 -25.81
CA PHE A 511 -4.48 -21.51 -26.06
C PHE A 511 -4.36 -21.03 -27.51
N ASP A 512 -3.93 -21.90 -28.43
CA ASP A 512 -3.77 -21.55 -29.86
C ASP A 512 -4.83 -22.19 -30.79
N HIS A 513 -5.97 -22.61 -30.21
CA HIS A 513 -7.12 -23.09 -31.02
C HIS A 513 -8.40 -22.34 -30.73
#